data_e325667db068fb96774185fb666e655c
#
_entry.id   e325667db068fb96774185fb666e655c
#
_cell.length_a   1.000
_cell.length_b   1.000
_cell.length_c   1.000
_cell.angle_alpha   90.00
_cell.angle_beta   90.00
_cell.angle_gamma   90.00
#
_symmetry.space_group_name_H-M   'P 1'
#
loop_
_entity.id
_entity.type
_entity.pdbx_description
1 polymer ?
#
loop_
_entity_poly.entity_id
_entity_poly.type
_entity_poly.pdbx_seq_one_letter_code
_entity_poly.pdbx_strand_id
1 'polypeptide(L)'
;MLNLNTTTEKQMNLLEMIKVKEKEVRKYEMVLNRPNHFKDILFKIAEIPMFSASEDLEKHFQEYDVNGSPLLKFDEDEQIPGYKSLWNKTNMKLVSVVSNQYHVVDNDVVLQHFEEMLLSQNIKFEYGFAVTARNGRKTVMELILPEMIINLGNGDTQEMRLYIQNSFDGGNSIKLDMGFFRHICSNMALMHGKAEVQYKTSHIGNATSRIKTQFNFYITEKFHESQNFIKKLNENSFNSIVDIYNFINSEENTIVSNRDREKVKTAYEAYYQYDFANKFWGVYNAYTHVITHNLTGSDIGKMKKLTELSMSFEKLIKNNNKMKKEESYMII
;
A
#
# COMPACT_ATOMS: atom_id res chain seq x y z
N MET A 1 57.88 -9.11 15.76
CA MET A 1 56.60 -8.42 15.60
C MET A 1 55.64 -9.38 14.93
N LEU A 2 54.85 -10.14 15.70
CA LEU A 2 53.91 -11.13 15.21
C LEU A 2 52.59 -10.41 14.80
N ASN A 3 52.15 -10.74 13.59
CA ASN A 3 50.98 -10.25 12.88
C ASN A 3 49.69 -10.13 13.71
N LEU A 4 49.49 -9.00 14.37
CA LEU A 4 48.21 -8.63 15.00
C LEU A 4 47.09 -8.32 13.95
N ASN A 5 47.47 -7.96 12.71
CA ASN A 5 46.53 -7.60 11.65
C ASN A 5 45.73 -8.80 11.07
N THR A 6 46.31 -10.00 11.02
CA THR A 6 45.65 -11.20 10.44
C THR A 6 44.57 -11.77 11.38
N THR A 7 44.66 -11.56 12.69
CA THR A 7 43.65 -12.04 13.65
C THR A 7 42.42 -11.15 13.64
N THR A 8 42.57 -9.83 13.46
CA THR A 8 41.45 -8.87 13.39
C THR A 8 40.64 -9.03 12.08
N GLU A 9 41.31 -9.24 10.94
CA GLU A 9 40.63 -9.51 9.66
C GLU A 9 39.84 -10.84 9.68
N LYS A 10 40.41 -11.90 10.24
CA LYS A 10 39.70 -13.17 10.39
C LYS A 10 38.50 -13.09 11.34
N GLN A 11 38.60 -12.30 12.43
CA GLN A 11 37.50 -12.07 13.35
C GLN A 11 36.39 -11.21 12.71
N MET A 12 36.74 -10.20 11.92
CA MET A 12 35.75 -9.41 11.16
C MET A 12 35.01 -10.26 10.13
N ASN A 13 35.73 -11.10 9.38
CA ASN A 13 35.10 -12.02 8.41
C ASN A 13 34.17 -13.04 9.10
N LEU A 14 34.53 -13.54 10.27
CA LEU A 14 33.67 -14.46 11.02
C LEU A 14 32.40 -13.78 11.53
N LEU A 15 32.49 -12.56 12.04
CA LEU A 15 31.34 -11.77 12.48
C LEU A 15 30.39 -11.41 11.33
N GLU A 16 30.93 -11.09 10.16
CA GLU A 16 30.13 -10.87 8.96
C GLU A 16 29.41 -12.14 8.50
N MET A 17 30.08 -13.28 8.50
CA MET A 17 29.48 -14.59 8.19
C MET A 17 28.38 -14.96 9.18
N ILE A 18 28.56 -14.69 10.48
CA ILE A 18 27.54 -14.94 11.50
C ILE A 18 26.32 -14.04 11.24
N LYS A 19 26.53 -12.74 10.99
CA LYS A 19 25.44 -11.80 10.67
C LYS A 19 24.66 -12.19 9.41
N VAL A 20 25.35 -12.69 8.38
CA VAL A 20 24.70 -13.19 7.14
C VAL A 20 23.85 -14.41 7.46
N LYS A 21 24.37 -15.39 8.21
CA LYS A 21 23.61 -16.59 8.61
C LYS A 21 22.41 -16.25 9.50
N GLU A 22 22.57 -15.37 10.48
CA GLU A 22 21.44 -14.91 11.30
C GLU A 22 20.37 -14.24 10.48
N LYS A 23 20.75 -13.43 9.49
CA LYS A 23 19.82 -12.80 8.56
C LYS A 23 19.08 -13.82 7.70
N GLU A 24 19.76 -14.86 7.21
CA GLU A 24 19.14 -15.95 6.44
C GLU A 24 18.17 -16.76 7.29
N VAL A 25 18.52 -17.09 8.53
CA VAL A 25 17.66 -17.82 9.47
C VAL A 25 16.39 -17.02 9.77
N ARG A 26 16.53 -15.72 10.12
CA ARG A 26 15.38 -14.83 10.36
C ARG A 26 14.47 -14.73 9.14
N LYS A 27 15.04 -14.64 7.94
CA LYS A 27 14.30 -14.62 6.69
C LYS A 27 13.49 -15.91 6.49
N TYR A 28 14.09 -17.06 6.76
CA TYR A 28 13.42 -18.36 6.64
C TYR A 28 12.27 -18.50 7.65
N GLU A 29 12.50 -18.14 8.91
CA GLU A 29 11.48 -18.14 9.96
C GLU A 29 10.31 -17.21 9.62
N MET A 30 10.60 -16.02 9.07
CA MET A 30 9.60 -15.06 8.65
C MET A 30 8.69 -15.64 7.54
N VAL A 31 9.26 -16.28 6.52
CA VAL A 31 8.48 -16.90 5.43
C VAL A 31 7.61 -18.04 5.96
N LEU A 32 8.10 -18.84 6.90
CA LEU A 32 7.34 -19.94 7.51
C LEU A 32 6.15 -19.43 8.33
N ASN A 33 6.30 -18.28 8.99
CA ASN A 33 5.29 -17.71 9.88
C ASN A 33 4.23 -16.87 9.16
N ARG A 34 4.31 -16.70 7.84
CA ARG A 34 3.28 -15.99 7.08
C ARG A 34 1.92 -16.69 7.18
N PRO A 35 0.84 -15.96 7.48
CA PRO A 35 -0.51 -16.51 7.52
C PRO A 35 -0.94 -17.14 6.18
N ASN A 36 -1.86 -18.11 6.21
CA ASN A 36 -2.28 -18.83 5.00
C ASN A 36 -2.87 -17.91 3.94
N HIS A 37 -3.67 -16.91 4.30
CA HIS A 37 -4.23 -15.95 3.35
C HIS A 37 -3.18 -15.09 2.64
N PHE A 38 -1.97 -14.92 3.24
CA PHE A 38 -0.83 -14.35 2.53
C PHE A 38 -0.22 -15.38 1.58
N LYS A 39 -0.08 -16.65 1.98
CA LYS A 39 0.45 -17.72 1.11
C LYS A 39 -0.39 -17.89 -0.14
N ASP A 40 -1.71 -17.75 -0.04
CA ASP A 40 -2.64 -17.90 -1.16
C ASP A 40 -2.44 -16.85 -2.27
N ILE A 41 -1.96 -15.65 -1.92
CA ILE A 41 -1.70 -14.57 -2.90
C ILE A 41 -0.24 -14.55 -3.42
N LEU A 42 0.65 -15.37 -2.84
CA LEU A 42 2.07 -15.44 -3.21
C LEU A 42 2.34 -16.47 -4.32
N PHE A 43 1.37 -16.67 -5.21
CA PHE A 43 1.55 -17.56 -6.36
C PHE A 43 2.64 -17.02 -7.31
N LYS A 44 3.32 -17.95 -7.97
CA LYS A 44 4.33 -17.63 -9.00
C LYS A 44 3.68 -17.40 -10.34
N ILE A 45 4.25 -16.48 -11.13
CA ILE A 45 3.83 -16.19 -12.49
C ILE A 45 4.71 -16.97 -13.48
N ALA A 46 4.08 -17.63 -14.45
CA ALA A 46 4.72 -18.10 -15.65
C ALA A 46 4.53 -17.07 -16.77
N GLU A 47 5.61 -16.77 -17.47
CA GLU A 47 5.63 -15.90 -18.65
C GLU A 47 5.68 -16.78 -19.89
N ILE A 48 4.69 -16.64 -20.76
CA ILE A 48 4.56 -17.46 -21.96
C ILE A 48 4.42 -16.52 -23.17
N PRO A 49 5.13 -16.76 -24.27
CA PRO A 49 4.91 -16.01 -25.50
C PRO A 49 3.41 -16.02 -25.90
N MET A 50 2.92 -14.96 -26.48
CA MET A 50 1.53 -14.90 -26.93
C MET A 50 1.41 -15.52 -28.32
N PHE A 51 0.39 -16.36 -28.54
CA PHE A 51 0.12 -17.04 -29.81
C PHE A 51 -1.25 -16.66 -30.35
N SER A 52 -1.42 -16.71 -31.68
CA SER A 52 -2.64 -16.27 -32.37
C SER A 52 -3.80 -17.27 -32.30
N ALA A 53 -3.51 -18.55 -32.14
CA ALA A 53 -4.50 -19.63 -32.09
C ALA A 53 -4.66 -20.17 -30.67
N SER A 54 -5.60 -19.67 -29.91
CA SER A 54 -5.65 -19.94 -28.47
C SER A 54 -6.95 -20.57 -27.96
N GLU A 55 -7.65 -21.36 -28.72
CA GLU A 55 -8.84 -22.01 -28.16
C GLU A 55 -8.54 -23.21 -27.24
N ASP A 56 -7.32 -23.75 -27.23
CA ASP A 56 -6.95 -24.95 -26.46
C ASP A 56 -5.60 -24.88 -25.74
N LEU A 57 -5.26 -23.75 -25.13
CA LEU A 57 -4.00 -23.63 -24.36
C LEU A 57 -3.88 -24.68 -23.23
N GLU A 58 -4.99 -25.15 -22.66
CA GLU A 58 -4.96 -26.20 -21.63
C GLU A 58 -4.37 -27.54 -22.15
N LYS A 59 -4.47 -27.82 -23.45
CA LYS A 59 -3.87 -29.03 -24.06
C LYS A 59 -2.35 -28.92 -24.22
N HIS A 60 -1.81 -27.71 -24.21
CA HIS A 60 -0.38 -27.46 -24.40
C HIS A 60 0.43 -27.47 -23.08
N PHE A 61 -0.23 -27.52 -21.92
CA PHE A 61 0.41 -27.60 -20.60
C PHE A 61 0.71 -29.04 -20.15
N GLN A 62 1.00 -29.97 -21.05
CA GLN A 62 1.17 -31.38 -20.71
C GLN A 62 2.56 -31.75 -20.16
N GLU A 63 3.54 -30.89 -20.33
CA GLU A 63 4.90 -31.16 -19.86
C GLU A 63 5.47 -29.98 -19.08
N TYR A 64 6.22 -30.29 -18.04
CA TYR A 64 6.90 -29.28 -17.20
C TYR A 64 8.40 -29.57 -17.20
N ASP A 65 9.22 -28.52 -17.15
CA ASP A 65 10.65 -28.64 -16.90
C ASP A 65 10.92 -29.03 -15.43
N VAL A 66 12.20 -29.31 -15.13
CA VAL A 66 12.65 -29.69 -13.77
C VAL A 66 12.39 -28.59 -12.72
N ASN A 67 12.09 -27.38 -13.13
CA ASN A 67 11.76 -26.24 -12.26
C ASN A 67 10.24 -26.00 -12.15
N GLY A 68 9.42 -26.87 -12.74
CA GLY A 68 7.98 -26.74 -12.77
C GLY A 68 7.46 -25.64 -13.71
N SER A 69 8.26 -25.23 -14.69
CA SER A 69 7.81 -24.33 -15.76
C SER A 69 7.17 -25.14 -16.88
N PRO A 70 6.01 -24.71 -17.41
CA PRO A 70 5.34 -25.43 -18.50
C PRO A 70 6.22 -25.41 -19.76
N LEU A 71 6.44 -26.59 -20.33
CA LEU A 71 7.07 -26.76 -21.62
C LEU A 71 5.99 -26.66 -22.70
N LEU A 72 5.97 -25.55 -23.42
CA LEU A 72 5.05 -25.34 -24.53
C LEU A 72 5.78 -25.53 -25.84
N LYS A 73 5.26 -26.42 -26.67
CA LYS A 73 5.70 -26.57 -28.06
C LYS A 73 4.66 -25.86 -28.95
N PHE A 74 5.02 -24.66 -29.42
CA PHE A 74 4.25 -23.94 -30.43
C PHE A 74 5.08 -23.76 -31.67
N ASP A 75 4.40 -23.70 -32.81
CA ASP A 75 5.04 -23.27 -34.05
C ASP A 75 5.38 -21.78 -33.96
N GLU A 76 6.62 -21.40 -34.22
CA GLU A 76 7.12 -20.03 -34.10
C GLU A 76 6.33 -19.03 -34.94
N ASP A 77 5.70 -19.49 -36.03
CA ASP A 77 4.91 -18.68 -36.98
C ASP A 77 3.58 -18.18 -36.40
N GLU A 78 3.11 -18.76 -35.27
CA GLU A 78 1.88 -18.33 -34.59
C GLU A 78 2.10 -17.33 -33.46
N GLN A 79 3.35 -17.01 -33.16
CA GLN A 79 3.67 -16.09 -32.09
C GLN A 79 3.28 -14.64 -32.43
N ILE A 80 2.53 -14.00 -31.55
CA ILE A 80 2.23 -12.57 -31.64
C ILE A 80 3.41 -11.79 -31.10
N PRO A 81 4.15 -11.07 -31.97
CA PRO A 81 5.35 -10.37 -31.55
C PRO A 81 5.02 -9.20 -30.59
N GLY A 82 5.91 -8.95 -29.64
CA GLY A 82 5.79 -7.80 -28.73
C GLY A 82 4.92 -8.04 -27.48
N TYR A 83 4.26 -9.19 -27.35
CA TYR A 83 3.41 -9.53 -26.21
C TYR A 83 3.74 -10.89 -25.63
N LYS A 84 3.46 -11.02 -24.30
CA LYS A 84 3.49 -12.28 -23.55
C LYS A 84 2.28 -12.40 -22.65
N SER A 85 1.84 -13.64 -22.42
CA SER A 85 0.79 -13.98 -21.47
C SER A 85 1.39 -14.33 -20.10
N LEU A 86 0.71 -13.93 -19.04
CA LEU A 86 1.07 -14.20 -17.66
C LEU A 86 0.09 -15.19 -17.06
N TRP A 87 0.61 -16.30 -16.53
CA TRP A 87 -0.19 -17.40 -15.99
C TRP A 87 0.15 -17.65 -14.53
N ASN A 88 -0.87 -17.91 -13.71
CA ASN A 88 -0.67 -18.35 -12.34
C ASN A 88 -0.22 -19.83 -12.36
N LYS A 89 1.00 -20.11 -11.90
CA LYS A 89 1.57 -21.45 -11.89
C LYS A 89 0.82 -22.45 -10.99
N THR A 90 0.08 -21.96 -9.99
CA THR A 90 -0.61 -22.84 -9.03
C THR A 90 -1.89 -23.43 -9.61
N ASN A 91 -2.67 -22.64 -10.36
CA ASN A 91 -3.99 -23.05 -10.88
C ASN A 91 -4.09 -23.01 -12.41
N MET A 92 -2.98 -22.71 -13.08
CA MET A 92 -2.84 -22.64 -14.54
C MET A 92 -3.86 -21.72 -15.21
N LYS A 93 -4.29 -20.66 -14.55
CA LYS A 93 -5.21 -19.67 -15.11
C LYS A 93 -4.47 -18.47 -15.66
N LEU A 94 -4.96 -17.97 -16.81
CA LEU A 94 -4.48 -16.73 -17.41
C LEU A 94 -4.74 -15.56 -16.46
N VAL A 95 -3.68 -14.87 -16.09
CA VAL A 95 -3.74 -13.64 -15.28
C VAL A 95 -3.92 -12.42 -16.17
N SER A 96 -3.01 -12.25 -17.16
CA SER A 96 -3.07 -11.09 -18.07
C SER A 96 -2.21 -11.30 -19.32
N VAL A 97 -2.34 -10.38 -20.27
CA VAL A 97 -1.44 -10.23 -21.41
C VAL A 97 -0.75 -8.87 -21.29
N VAL A 98 0.56 -8.85 -21.43
CA VAL A 98 1.40 -7.66 -21.25
C VAL A 98 2.44 -7.57 -22.37
N SER A 99 3.08 -6.41 -22.53
CA SER A 99 4.18 -6.27 -23.49
C SER A 99 5.40 -7.09 -23.05
N ASN A 100 6.26 -7.47 -23.99
CA ASN A 100 7.52 -8.16 -23.69
C ASN A 100 8.46 -7.33 -22.80
N GLN A 101 8.30 -5.99 -22.79
CA GLN A 101 9.07 -5.10 -21.92
C GLN A 101 8.60 -5.11 -20.47
N TYR A 102 7.43 -5.69 -20.18
CA TYR A 102 6.90 -5.78 -18.84
C TYR A 102 7.74 -6.77 -18.02
N HIS A 103 8.31 -6.29 -16.92
CA HIS A 103 9.08 -7.12 -15.99
C HIS A 103 8.17 -7.61 -14.87
N VAL A 104 7.99 -8.92 -14.78
CA VAL A 104 7.20 -9.54 -13.71
C VAL A 104 7.96 -9.45 -12.39
N VAL A 105 7.30 -8.94 -11.36
CA VAL A 105 7.78 -9.00 -9.98
C VAL A 105 6.73 -9.73 -9.15
N ASP A 106 7.06 -10.93 -8.72
CA ASP A 106 6.16 -11.75 -7.90
C ASP A 106 5.79 -11.05 -6.60
N ASN A 107 4.58 -11.28 -6.11
CA ASN A 107 4.10 -10.73 -4.83
C ASN A 107 5.02 -11.09 -3.66
N ASP A 108 5.59 -12.30 -3.69
CA ASP A 108 6.54 -12.77 -2.68
C ASP A 108 7.80 -11.89 -2.62
N VAL A 109 8.36 -11.54 -3.78
CA VAL A 109 9.54 -10.66 -3.88
C VAL A 109 9.22 -9.27 -3.33
N VAL A 110 8.04 -8.75 -3.65
CA VAL A 110 7.59 -7.44 -3.18
C VAL A 110 7.40 -7.44 -1.67
N LEU A 111 6.63 -8.40 -1.15
CA LEU A 111 6.37 -8.54 0.29
C LEU A 111 7.67 -8.70 1.08
N GLN A 112 8.53 -9.64 0.66
CA GLN A 112 9.80 -9.90 1.32
C GLN A 112 10.68 -8.66 1.41
N HIS A 113 10.70 -7.82 0.39
CA HIS A 113 11.46 -6.57 0.42
C HIS A 113 10.99 -5.65 1.57
N PHE A 114 9.67 -5.51 1.76
CA PHE A 114 9.13 -4.67 2.85
C PHE A 114 9.37 -5.29 4.22
N GLU A 115 9.23 -6.60 4.36
CA GLU A 115 9.56 -7.32 5.58
C GLU A 115 11.04 -7.10 5.97
N GLU A 116 11.98 -7.27 5.03
CA GLU A 116 13.41 -7.03 5.25
C GLU A 116 13.71 -5.58 5.61
N MET A 117 13.02 -4.63 4.98
CA MET A 117 13.17 -3.20 5.27
C MET A 117 12.71 -2.86 6.70
N LEU A 118 11.56 -3.34 7.13
CA LEU A 118 11.07 -3.14 8.50
C LEU A 118 12.02 -3.74 9.53
N LEU A 119 12.46 -4.97 9.31
CA LEU A 119 13.43 -5.64 10.18
C LEU A 119 14.76 -4.89 10.25
N SER A 120 15.24 -4.34 9.13
CA SER A 120 16.49 -3.57 9.10
C SER A 120 16.42 -2.28 9.92
N GLN A 121 15.23 -1.71 10.07
CA GLN A 121 14.94 -0.53 10.90
C GLN A 121 14.51 -0.90 12.34
N ASN A 122 14.55 -2.19 12.68
CA ASN A 122 14.11 -2.72 13.98
C ASN A 122 12.63 -2.39 14.29
N ILE A 123 11.78 -2.35 13.23
CA ILE A 123 10.35 -2.07 13.35
C ILE A 123 9.62 -3.42 13.38
N LYS A 124 8.83 -3.65 14.43
CA LYS A 124 7.95 -4.81 14.52
C LYS A 124 6.74 -4.63 13.62
N PHE A 125 6.30 -5.73 13.03
CA PHE A 125 5.11 -5.74 12.20
C PHE A 125 4.32 -7.04 12.39
N GLU A 126 3.03 -6.95 12.07
CA GLU A 126 2.10 -8.07 12.00
C GLU A 126 1.48 -8.11 10.61
N TYR A 127 0.99 -9.30 10.22
CA TYR A 127 0.29 -9.46 8.95
C TYR A 127 -1.19 -9.11 9.14
N GLY A 128 -1.66 -8.11 8.41
CA GLY A 128 -3.06 -7.75 8.33
C GLY A 128 -3.82 -8.59 7.31
N PHE A 129 -4.49 -7.95 6.35
CA PHE A 129 -5.16 -8.66 5.28
C PHE A 129 -4.30 -8.79 4.02
N ALA A 130 -4.66 -9.77 3.19
CA ALA A 130 -4.10 -9.91 1.87
C ALA A 130 -5.20 -10.34 0.90
N VAL A 131 -5.38 -9.59 -0.20
CA VAL A 131 -6.45 -9.82 -1.16
C VAL A 131 -5.95 -9.67 -2.59
N THR A 132 -6.55 -10.44 -3.49
CA THR A 132 -6.38 -10.27 -4.93
C THR A 132 -7.71 -9.87 -5.57
N ALA A 133 -7.63 -9.08 -6.62
CA ALA A 133 -8.76 -8.69 -7.43
C ALA A 133 -8.51 -9.03 -8.90
N ARG A 134 -9.60 -9.14 -9.67
CA ARG A 134 -9.54 -9.38 -11.12
C ARG A 134 -8.72 -10.64 -11.48
N ASN A 135 -9.05 -11.77 -10.86
CA ASN A 135 -8.38 -13.07 -11.09
C ASN A 135 -6.86 -13.03 -10.82
N GLY A 136 -6.42 -12.37 -9.75
CA GLY A 136 -5.02 -12.28 -9.38
C GLY A 136 -4.23 -11.15 -10.06
N ARG A 137 -4.88 -10.34 -10.96
CA ARG A 137 -4.19 -9.24 -11.66
C ARG A 137 -3.71 -8.12 -10.74
N LYS A 138 -4.41 -7.90 -9.64
CA LYS A 138 -4.09 -6.86 -8.66
C LYS A 138 -4.09 -7.46 -7.26
N THR A 139 -3.08 -7.10 -6.49
CA THR A 139 -2.88 -7.59 -5.13
C THR A 139 -2.69 -6.40 -4.19
N VAL A 140 -3.29 -6.49 -3.01
CA VAL A 140 -3.04 -5.60 -1.88
C VAL A 140 -2.67 -6.46 -0.69
N MET A 141 -1.59 -6.09 -0.01
CA MET A 141 -1.09 -6.72 1.21
C MET A 141 -0.96 -5.66 2.30
N GLU A 142 -1.45 -5.95 3.49
CA GLU A 142 -1.37 -5.06 4.65
C GLU A 142 -0.36 -5.58 5.66
N LEU A 143 0.53 -4.70 6.11
CA LEU A 143 1.38 -4.92 7.27
C LEU A 143 0.99 -3.90 8.35
N ILE A 144 0.73 -4.38 9.56
CA ILE A 144 0.35 -3.60 10.74
C ILE A 144 1.61 -3.28 11.53
N LEU A 145 1.76 -2.04 11.99
CA LEU A 145 2.91 -1.60 12.79
C LEU A 145 2.45 -1.29 14.22
N PRO A 146 2.35 -2.32 15.11
CA PRO A 146 1.67 -2.21 16.40
C PRO A 146 2.37 -1.29 17.41
N GLU A 147 3.64 -0.95 17.20
CA GLU A 147 4.37 0.00 18.04
C GLU A 147 4.27 1.46 17.53
N MET A 148 3.72 1.67 16.32
CA MET A 148 3.53 2.99 15.73
C MET A 148 2.09 3.48 15.94
N ILE A 149 1.80 3.94 17.15
CA ILE A 149 0.47 4.37 17.59
C ILE A 149 0.46 5.88 17.80
N ILE A 150 -0.59 6.53 17.28
CA ILE A 150 -0.92 7.92 17.58
C ILE A 150 -2.05 7.91 18.62
N ASN A 151 -1.80 8.54 19.77
CA ASN A 151 -2.82 8.74 20.80
C ASN A 151 -3.36 10.17 20.68
N LEU A 152 -4.66 10.29 20.45
CA LEU A 152 -5.36 11.57 20.30
C LEU A 152 -6.05 12.03 21.59
N GLY A 153 -5.94 11.25 22.67
CA GLY A 153 -6.69 11.46 23.90
C GLY A 153 -8.05 10.74 23.89
N ASN A 154 -8.73 10.74 25.02
CA ASN A 154 -10.07 10.12 25.21
C ASN A 154 -10.17 8.65 24.75
N GLY A 155 -9.06 7.91 24.77
CA GLY A 155 -9.00 6.53 24.29
C GLY A 155 -8.98 6.37 22.78
N ASP A 156 -8.95 7.45 22.01
CA ASP A 156 -8.84 7.40 20.56
C ASP A 156 -7.37 7.15 20.15
N THR A 157 -7.12 5.94 19.65
CA THR A 157 -5.82 5.50 19.19
C THR A 157 -5.86 5.13 17.71
N GLN A 158 -4.79 5.46 17.02
CA GLN A 158 -4.57 5.21 15.61
C GLN A 158 -3.33 4.35 15.45
N GLU A 159 -3.45 3.21 14.81
CA GLU A 159 -2.35 2.30 14.51
C GLU A 159 -1.89 2.46 13.07
N MET A 160 -0.60 2.57 12.86
CA MET A 160 -0.04 2.71 11.51
C MET A 160 -0.07 1.38 10.76
N ARG A 161 -0.44 1.46 9.48
CA ARG A 161 -0.49 0.32 8.56
C ARG A 161 0.15 0.66 7.23
N LEU A 162 0.81 -0.34 6.65
CA LEU A 162 1.39 -0.27 5.32
C LEU A 162 0.54 -1.09 4.35
N TYR A 163 0.18 -0.49 3.22
CA TYR A 163 -0.58 -1.13 2.15
C TYR A 163 0.31 -1.27 0.92
N ILE A 164 0.74 -2.48 0.66
CA ILE A 164 1.61 -2.84 -0.45
C ILE A 164 0.72 -3.27 -1.61
N GLN A 165 0.82 -2.59 -2.75
CA GLN A 165 0.07 -2.91 -3.94
C GLN A 165 1.01 -3.41 -5.04
N ASN A 166 0.61 -4.48 -5.70
CA ASN A 166 1.27 -5.02 -6.90
C ASN A 166 0.22 -5.33 -7.97
N SER A 167 0.62 -5.34 -9.24
CA SER A 167 -0.25 -5.77 -10.32
C SER A 167 0.51 -6.54 -11.39
N PHE A 168 -0.22 -7.40 -12.11
CA PHE A 168 0.31 -8.19 -13.23
C PHE A 168 -0.37 -7.83 -14.56
N ASP A 169 -1.14 -6.72 -14.61
CA ASP A 169 -1.90 -6.32 -15.80
C ASP A 169 -1.33 -5.09 -16.52
N GLY A 170 -0.15 -4.64 -16.13
CA GLY A 170 0.46 -3.41 -16.65
C GLY A 170 -0.28 -2.12 -16.28
N GLY A 171 -1.46 -2.23 -15.64
CA GLY A 171 -2.31 -1.09 -15.31
C GLY A 171 -1.88 -0.31 -14.07
N ASN A 172 -1.05 -0.89 -13.20
CA ASN A 172 -0.53 -0.24 -12.01
C ASN A 172 0.96 -0.53 -11.82
N SER A 173 1.63 0.41 -11.18
CA SER A 173 2.98 0.21 -10.64
C SER A 173 2.91 -0.52 -9.30
N ILE A 174 4.04 -1.05 -8.83
CA ILE A 174 4.20 -1.43 -7.43
C ILE A 174 4.14 -0.15 -6.60
N LYS A 175 3.29 -0.15 -5.57
CA LYS A 175 3.06 1.02 -4.70
C LYS A 175 3.11 0.63 -3.25
N LEU A 176 3.54 1.57 -2.43
CA LEU A 176 3.40 1.55 -0.99
C LEU A 176 2.57 2.75 -0.57
N ASP A 177 1.45 2.49 0.07
CA ASP A 177 0.63 3.48 0.74
C ASP A 177 0.74 3.27 2.25
N MET A 178 0.71 4.36 3.02
CA MET A 178 0.68 4.32 4.47
C MET A 178 -0.65 4.86 4.97
N GLY A 179 -1.18 4.25 6.01
CA GLY A 179 -2.44 4.67 6.58
C GLY A 179 -2.49 4.45 8.06
N PHE A 180 -3.57 4.92 8.67
CA PHE A 180 -3.88 4.70 10.06
C PHE A 180 -5.22 4.03 10.19
N PHE A 181 -5.28 3.07 11.08
CA PHE A 181 -6.49 2.38 11.44
C PHE A 181 -6.94 2.85 12.81
N ARG A 182 -8.18 3.34 12.89
CA ARG A 182 -8.78 3.80 14.13
C ARG A 182 -9.50 2.63 14.82
N HIS A 183 -9.03 2.24 16.00
CA HIS A 183 -9.57 1.08 16.72
C HIS A 183 -11.04 1.24 17.14
N ILE A 184 -11.45 2.46 17.51
CA ILE A 184 -12.80 2.70 18.05
C ILE A 184 -13.91 2.44 17.01
N CYS A 185 -13.67 2.72 15.73
CA CYS A 185 -14.70 2.63 14.69
C CYS A 185 -14.27 1.83 13.44
N SER A 186 -13.17 1.11 13.51
CA SER A 186 -12.63 0.31 12.38
C SER A 186 -12.48 1.09 11.07
N ASN A 187 -12.36 2.41 11.12
CA ASN A 187 -12.17 3.24 9.94
C ASN A 187 -10.73 3.16 9.47
N MET A 188 -10.57 3.00 8.17
CA MET A 188 -9.27 3.16 7.51
C MET A 188 -9.05 4.63 7.17
N ALA A 189 -7.90 5.17 7.56
CA ALA A 189 -7.45 6.49 7.12
C ALA A 189 -6.14 6.33 6.37
N LEU A 190 -6.13 6.53 5.05
CA LEU A 190 -4.90 6.57 4.28
C LEU A 190 -4.32 7.98 4.34
N MET A 191 -3.05 8.05 4.67
CA MET A 191 -2.31 9.30 4.71
C MET A 191 -1.47 9.40 3.44
N HIS A 192 -1.84 10.35 2.60
CA HIS A 192 -0.95 10.79 1.53
C HIS A 192 -0.39 12.15 1.93
N GLY A 193 0.86 12.17 2.31
CA GLY A 193 1.64 13.36 2.07
C GLY A 193 1.66 13.63 0.56
N LYS A 194 2.04 14.85 0.12
CA LYS A 194 2.16 15.24 -1.30
C LYS A 194 2.57 14.06 -2.19
N ALA A 195 2.20 14.05 -3.46
CA ALA A 195 2.48 13.00 -4.46
C ALA A 195 3.93 12.43 -4.46
N GLU A 196 4.86 13.08 -3.78
CA GLU A 196 6.23 12.66 -3.50
C GLU A 196 6.35 11.47 -2.54
N VAL A 197 5.27 11.06 -1.85
CA VAL A 197 5.26 9.96 -0.87
C VAL A 197 4.64 8.68 -1.43
N GLN A 198 4.13 8.69 -2.64
CA GLN A 198 3.82 7.46 -3.35
C GLN A 198 5.11 6.81 -3.80
N TYR A 199 5.61 5.86 -3.02
CA TYR A 199 6.64 4.98 -3.50
C TYR A 199 6.05 4.12 -4.60
N LYS A 200 6.49 4.39 -5.81
CA LYS A 200 5.90 3.84 -7.02
C LYS A 200 7.03 3.40 -7.95
N THR A 201 7.09 2.12 -8.28
CA THR A 201 8.01 1.63 -9.29
C THR A 201 7.28 0.93 -10.42
N SER A 202 7.63 1.28 -11.66
CA SER A 202 7.05 0.66 -12.85
C SER A 202 7.62 -0.73 -13.08
N HIS A 203 6.85 -1.57 -13.76
CA HIS A 203 7.23 -2.91 -14.20
C HIS A 203 8.05 -2.93 -15.50
N ILE A 204 8.87 -1.90 -15.77
CA ILE A 204 9.72 -1.81 -16.96
C ILE A 204 11.19 -1.86 -16.56
N GLY A 205 12.01 -2.60 -17.28
CA GLY A 205 13.43 -2.79 -17.00
C GLY A 205 13.65 -3.55 -15.67
N ASN A 206 14.71 -3.27 -14.94
CA ASN A 206 15.02 -3.98 -13.69
C ASN A 206 14.17 -3.46 -12.51
N ALA A 207 12.88 -3.82 -12.51
CA ALA A 207 11.93 -3.41 -11.47
C ALA A 207 12.33 -3.89 -10.07
N THR A 208 12.85 -5.11 -9.94
CA THR A 208 13.28 -5.70 -8.65
C THR A 208 14.40 -4.90 -7.99
N SER A 209 15.41 -4.47 -8.78
CA SER A 209 16.48 -3.62 -8.24
C SER A 209 15.96 -2.26 -7.79
N ARG A 210 15.03 -1.68 -8.55
CA ARG A 210 14.42 -0.37 -8.22
C ARG A 210 13.58 -0.42 -6.96
N ILE A 211 12.87 -1.53 -6.68
CA ILE A 211 12.15 -1.69 -5.41
C ILE A 211 13.12 -1.47 -4.25
N LYS A 212 14.27 -2.13 -4.27
CA LYS A 212 15.27 -2.04 -3.20
C LYS A 212 15.82 -0.62 -2.99
N THR A 213 15.93 0.17 -4.04
CA THR A 213 16.46 1.54 -3.95
C THR A 213 15.40 2.58 -3.64
N GLN A 214 14.20 2.47 -4.23
CA GLN A 214 13.14 3.46 -4.10
C GLN A 214 12.33 3.33 -2.81
N PHE A 215 12.18 2.12 -2.28
CA PHE A 215 11.43 1.89 -1.04
C PHE A 215 12.29 1.85 0.22
N ASN A 216 13.59 2.08 0.11
CA ASN A 216 14.47 2.21 1.28
C ASN A 216 14.36 3.63 1.87
N PHE A 217 13.27 3.89 2.57
CA PHE A 217 12.99 5.18 3.19
C PHE A 217 12.72 5.03 4.69
N TYR A 218 12.66 6.15 5.38
CA TYR A 218 12.50 6.19 6.83
C TYR A 218 11.02 6.15 7.21
N ILE A 219 10.52 4.97 7.58
CA ILE A 219 9.14 4.80 8.08
C ILE A 219 8.86 5.72 9.28
N THR A 220 9.83 5.88 10.17
CA THR A 220 9.73 6.77 11.33
C THR A 220 9.45 8.21 10.92
N GLU A 221 10.13 8.72 9.89
CA GLU A 221 9.90 10.08 9.39
C GLU A 221 8.46 10.23 8.88
N LYS A 222 8.00 9.26 8.12
CA LYS A 222 6.63 9.25 7.59
C LYS A 222 5.58 9.09 8.68
N PHE A 223 5.87 8.34 9.71
CA PHE A 223 5.03 8.28 10.90
C PHE A 223 4.89 9.66 11.56
N HIS A 224 5.98 10.41 11.74
CA HIS A 224 5.93 11.75 12.29
C HIS A 224 5.20 12.76 11.39
N GLU A 225 5.38 12.69 10.07
CA GLU A 225 4.61 13.52 9.13
C GLU A 225 3.11 13.26 9.28
N SER A 226 2.74 12.00 9.42
CA SER A 226 1.37 11.57 9.60
C SER A 226 0.78 11.99 10.95
N GLN A 227 1.55 11.88 12.03
CA GLN A 227 1.15 12.44 13.33
C GLN A 227 0.85 13.94 13.23
N ASN A 228 1.72 14.69 12.54
CA ASN A 228 1.53 16.12 12.33
C ASN A 228 0.28 16.43 11.52
N PHE A 229 -0.06 15.63 10.52
CA PHE A 229 -1.29 15.82 9.76
C PHE A 229 -2.53 15.59 10.63
N ILE A 230 -2.60 14.49 11.36
CA ILE A 230 -3.71 14.18 12.27
C ILE A 230 -3.84 15.28 13.35
N LYS A 231 -2.72 15.73 13.91
CA LYS A 231 -2.70 16.85 14.84
C LYS A 231 -3.31 18.11 14.22
N LYS A 232 -2.93 18.46 13.00
CA LYS A 232 -3.51 19.61 12.28
C LYS A 232 -5.01 19.45 12.01
N LEU A 233 -5.50 18.24 11.70
CA LEU A 233 -6.94 17.99 11.58
C LEU A 233 -7.68 18.25 12.90
N ASN A 234 -7.05 17.95 14.03
CA ASN A 234 -7.60 18.22 15.36
C ASN A 234 -7.52 19.68 15.80
N GLU A 235 -6.51 20.42 15.37
CA GLU A 235 -6.29 21.83 15.70
C GLU A 235 -7.11 22.79 14.85
N ASN A 236 -7.55 22.34 13.67
CA ASN A 236 -8.35 23.16 12.76
C ASN A 236 -9.84 22.81 12.90
N SER A 237 -10.68 23.83 12.74
CA SER A 237 -12.13 23.72 12.84
C SER A 237 -12.82 24.51 11.76
N PHE A 238 -14.02 24.07 11.39
CA PHE A 238 -15.00 24.89 10.69
C PHE A 238 -15.59 25.91 11.67
N ASN A 239 -16.02 27.06 11.17
CA ASN A 239 -16.59 28.09 12.03
C ASN A 239 -17.97 27.68 12.57
N SER A 240 -18.71 26.88 11.79
CA SER A 240 -20.07 26.45 12.14
C SER A 240 -20.39 25.07 11.54
N ILE A 241 -21.47 24.45 12.02
CA ILE A 241 -22.03 23.25 11.41
C ILE A 241 -22.55 23.50 10.00
N VAL A 242 -22.97 24.74 9.70
CA VAL A 242 -23.40 25.14 8.37
C VAL A 242 -22.24 25.09 7.39
N ASP A 243 -21.04 25.51 7.82
CA ASP A 243 -19.83 25.43 6.97
C ASP A 243 -19.43 23.98 6.71
N ILE A 244 -19.62 23.09 7.68
CA ILE A 244 -19.41 21.64 7.47
C ILE A 244 -20.35 21.11 6.39
N TYR A 245 -21.65 21.46 6.46
CA TYR A 245 -22.61 21.00 5.46
C TYR A 245 -22.36 21.62 4.07
N ASN A 246 -21.96 22.87 4.01
CA ASN A 246 -21.53 23.50 2.77
C ASN A 246 -20.30 22.81 2.17
N PHE A 247 -19.31 22.46 3.00
CA PHE A 247 -18.14 21.69 2.56
C PHE A 247 -18.52 20.31 2.02
N ILE A 248 -19.38 19.57 2.74
CA ILE A 248 -19.83 18.25 2.31
C ILE A 248 -20.60 18.33 0.98
N ASN A 249 -21.43 19.36 0.81
CA ASN A 249 -22.30 19.53 -0.37
C ASN A 249 -21.63 20.25 -1.54
N SER A 250 -20.42 20.81 -1.35
CA SER A 250 -19.73 21.56 -2.41
C SER A 250 -19.57 20.71 -3.67
N GLU A 251 -19.83 21.31 -4.84
CA GLU A 251 -19.63 20.67 -6.15
C GLU A 251 -18.17 20.32 -6.40
N GLU A 252 -17.24 21.07 -5.83
CA GLU A 252 -15.80 20.81 -5.91
C GLU A 252 -15.39 19.56 -5.12
N ASN A 253 -16.25 19.08 -4.21
CA ASN A 253 -16.01 17.91 -3.39
C ASN A 253 -16.43 16.65 -4.14
N THR A 254 -15.52 16.09 -4.91
CA THR A 254 -15.72 14.87 -5.73
C THR A 254 -15.34 13.56 -5.01
N ILE A 255 -15.00 13.61 -3.73
CA ILE A 255 -14.54 12.45 -2.94
C ILE A 255 -15.60 11.35 -2.91
N VAL A 256 -16.85 11.74 -2.66
CA VAL A 256 -18.01 10.84 -2.67
C VAL A 256 -19.08 11.33 -3.64
N SER A 257 -19.95 10.43 -4.08
CA SER A 257 -21.06 10.81 -4.94
C SER A 257 -22.08 11.69 -4.20
N ASN A 258 -22.90 12.47 -4.93
CA ASN A 258 -23.96 13.29 -4.32
C ASN A 258 -24.89 12.45 -3.41
N ARG A 259 -25.21 11.22 -3.82
CA ARG A 259 -26.00 10.28 -3.01
C ARG A 259 -25.32 9.91 -1.70
N ASP A 260 -24.00 9.81 -1.68
CA ASP A 260 -23.25 9.38 -0.49
C ASP A 260 -22.92 10.55 0.44
N ARG A 261 -23.08 11.81 0.01
CA ARG A 261 -22.91 12.99 0.87
C ARG A 261 -23.87 13.01 2.05
N GLU A 262 -25.11 12.59 1.85
CA GLU A 262 -26.08 12.46 2.95
C GLU A 262 -25.63 11.39 3.99
N LYS A 263 -25.00 10.31 3.53
CA LYS A 263 -24.41 9.34 4.45
C LYS A 263 -23.25 9.93 5.27
N VAL A 264 -22.44 10.82 4.65
CA VAL A 264 -21.35 11.51 5.38
C VAL A 264 -21.92 12.43 6.46
N LYS A 265 -22.98 13.20 6.17
CA LYS A 265 -23.67 14.03 7.18
C LYS A 265 -24.22 13.17 8.32
N THR A 266 -24.96 12.12 7.97
CA THR A 266 -25.52 11.20 8.96
C THR A 266 -24.43 10.56 9.85
N ALA A 267 -23.30 10.13 9.24
CA ALA A 267 -22.19 9.59 9.99
C ALA A 267 -21.54 10.64 10.90
N TYR A 268 -21.39 11.89 10.42
CA TYR A 268 -20.86 12.98 11.23
C TYR A 268 -21.74 13.25 12.45
N GLU A 269 -23.04 13.41 12.26
CA GLU A 269 -24.01 13.69 13.32
C GLU A 269 -24.12 12.55 14.33
N ALA A 270 -24.15 11.30 13.85
CA ALA A 270 -24.33 10.12 14.69
C ALA A 270 -23.10 9.76 15.53
N TYR A 271 -21.89 9.94 14.99
CA TYR A 271 -20.69 9.33 15.58
C TYR A 271 -19.59 10.32 15.94
N TYR A 272 -19.52 11.51 15.30
CA TYR A 272 -18.34 12.37 15.41
C TYR A 272 -18.61 13.79 15.92
N GLN A 273 -19.84 14.28 15.83
CA GLN A 273 -20.19 15.64 16.22
C GLN A 273 -19.95 15.90 17.71
N TYR A 274 -20.29 14.96 18.58
CA TYR A 274 -20.15 15.11 20.03
C TYR A 274 -18.70 15.07 20.49
N ASP A 275 -17.90 14.19 19.90
CA ASP A 275 -16.50 14.00 20.30
C ASP A 275 -15.56 15.07 19.77
N PHE A 276 -15.83 15.55 18.55
CA PHE A 276 -14.91 16.40 17.81
C PHE A 276 -15.50 17.76 17.43
N ALA A 277 -16.77 18.03 17.77
CA ALA A 277 -17.46 19.26 17.42
C ALA A 277 -17.22 19.66 15.94
N ASN A 278 -16.85 20.91 15.67
CA ASN A 278 -16.60 21.41 14.32
C ASN A 278 -15.18 21.11 13.79
N LYS A 279 -14.39 20.25 14.44
CA LYS A 279 -13.02 19.97 14.03
C LYS A 279 -12.97 19.26 12.69
N PHE A 280 -11.92 19.56 11.92
CA PHE A 280 -11.68 18.87 10.65
C PHE A 280 -11.54 17.37 10.85
N TRP A 281 -11.00 16.94 11.99
CA TRP A 281 -10.86 15.53 12.34
C TRP A 281 -12.20 14.78 12.38
N GLY A 282 -13.23 15.36 12.97
CA GLY A 282 -14.57 14.74 13.01
C GLY A 282 -15.16 14.55 11.61
N VAL A 283 -15.07 15.58 10.76
CA VAL A 283 -15.56 15.51 9.38
C VAL A 283 -14.74 14.55 8.55
N TYR A 284 -13.42 14.54 8.70
CA TYR A 284 -12.52 13.57 8.06
C TYR A 284 -12.92 12.12 8.40
N ASN A 285 -13.18 11.84 9.68
CA ASN A 285 -13.63 10.51 10.11
C ASN A 285 -15.00 10.13 9.57
N ALA A 286 -15.93 11.07 9.41
CA ALA A 286 -17.22 10.79 8.79
C ALA A 286 -17.06 10.34 7.32
N TYR A 287 -16.17 10.98 6.57
CA TYR A 287 -15.82 10.53 5.21
C TYR A 287 -15.16 9.16 5.21
N THR A 288 -14.16 8.93 6.08
CA THR A 288 -13.48 7.63 6.14
C THR A 288 -14.44 6.51 6.50
N HIS A 289 -15.39 6.78 7.40
CA HIS A 289 -16.46 5.84 7.76
C HIS A 289 -17.28 5.43 6.53
N VAL A 290 -17.80 6.41 5.79
CA VAL A 290 -18.61 6.14 4.60
C VAL A 290 -17.81 5.42 3.52
N ILE A 291 -16.57 5.82 3.27
CA ILE A 291 -15.71 5.16 2.27
C ILE A 291 -15.42 3.72 2.67
N THR A 292 -15.14 3.46 3.94
CA THR A 292 -14.77 2.13 4.42
C THR A 292 -15.96 1.19 4.47
N HIS A 293 -17.09 1.65 5.04
CA HIS A 293 -18.21 0.78 5.41
C HIS A 293 -19.43 0.86 4.49
N ASN A 294 -19.68 2.02 3.90
CA ASN A 294 -20.93 2.26 3.17
C ASN A 294 -20.78 2.27 1.65
N LEU A 295 -19.57 2.45 1.11
CA LEU A 295 -19.37 2.39 -0.33
C LEU A 295 -19.24 0.96 -0.82
N THR A 296 -19.96 0.66 -1.89
CA THR A 296 -19.76 -0.55 -2.68
C THR A 296 -18.53 -0.38 -3.57
N GLY A 297 -17.73 -1.41 -3.71
CA GLY A 297 -16.54 -1.37 -4.56
C GLY A 297 -15.40 -2.22 -4.02
N SER A 298 -14.34 -2.31 -4.82
CA SER A 298 -13.13 -3.03 -4.41
C SER A 298 -12.35 -2.23 -3.35
N ASP A 299 -11.62 -2.92 -2.51
CA ASP A 299 -10.76 -2.29 -1.49
C ASP A 299 -9.74 -1.32 -2.12
N ILE A 300 -9.22 -1.66 -3.31
CA ILE A 300 -8.35 -0.77 -4.09
C ILE A 300 -9.07 0.54 -4.46
N GLY A 301 -10.35 0.47 -4.83
CA GLY A 301 -11.15 1.67 -5.12
C GLY A 301 -11.39 2.52 -3.88
N LYS A 302 -11.64 1.90 -2.74
CA LYS A 302 -11.79 2.59 -1.45
C LYS A 302 -10.48 3.26 -1.03
N MET A 303 -9.34 2.58 -1.16
CA MET A 303 -8.03 3.15 -0.88
C MET A 303 -7.73 4.40 -1.73
N LYS A 304 -8.09 4.39 -3.02
CA LYS A 304 -7.95 5.57 -3.87
C LYS A 304 -8.76 6.76 -3.34
N LYS A 305 -9.99 6.54 -2.92
CA LYS A 305 -10.86 7.58 -2.35
C LYS A 305 -10.34 8.12 -1.01
N LEU A 306 -9.80 7.28 -0.15
CA LEU A 306 -9.16 7.70 1.10
C LEU A 306 -7.93 8.60 0.84
N THR A 307 -7.17 8.28 -0.20
CA THR A 307 -6.07 9.12 -0.69
C THR A 307 -6.56 10.51 -1.14
N GLU A 308 -7.58 10.55 -1.99
CA GLU A 308 -8.19 11.79 -2.48
C GLU A 308 -8.73 12.64 -1.32
N LEU A 309 -9.33 12.00 -0.32
CA LEU A 309 -9.78 12.63 0.91
C LEU A 309 -8.64 13.33 1.66
N SER A 310 -7.54 12.63 1.91
CA SER A 310 -6.37 13.18 2.62
C SER A 310 -5.81 14.41 1.90
N MET A 311 -5.67 14.35 0.57
CA MET A 311 -5.21 15.48 -0.24
C MET A 311 -6.16 16.68 -0.18
N SER A 312 -7.48 16.44 -0.13
CA SER A 312 -8.48 17.49 0.01
C SER A 312 -8.36 18.21 1.36
N PHE A 313 -8.22 17.46 2.44
CA PHE A 313 -8.06 18.05 3.78
C PHE A 313 -6.70 18.75 3.97
N GLU A 314 -5.62 18.29 3.33
CA GLU A 314 -4.37 19.07 3.32
C GLU A 314 -4.53 20.45 2.68
N LYS A 315 -5.26 20.54 1.56
CA LYS A 315 -5.56 21.83 0.93
C LYS A 315 -6.38 22.72 1.86
N LEU A 316 -7.39 22.13 2.51
CA LEU A 316 -8.25 22.84 3.46
C LEU A 316 -7.45 23.41 4.63
N ILE A 317 -6.55 22.62 5.23
CA ILE A 317 -5.65 23.06 6.31
C ILE A 317 -4.76 24.24 5.85
N LYS A 318 -4.20 24.15 4.63
CA LYS A 318 -3.35 25.23 4.08
C LYS A 318 -4.12 26.53 3.91
N ASN A 319 -5.34 26.45 3.38
CA ASN A 319 -6.19 27.62 3.17
C ASN A 319 -6.60 28.25 4.50
N ASN A 320 -6.99 27.45 5.49
CA ASN A 320 -7.35 27.94 6.82
C ASN A 320 -6.18 28.65 7.52
N ASN A 321 -4.97 28.10 7.40
CA ASN A 321 -3.77 28.71 7.97
C ASN A 321 -3.40 30.03 7.26
N LYS A 322 -3.67 30.15 5.96
CA LYS A 322 -3.44 31.39 5.21
C LYS A 322 -4.40 32.48 5.68
N MET A 323 -5.70 32.18 5.80
CA MET A 323 -6.70 33.15 6.29
C MET A 323 -6.38 33.64 7.70
N LYS A 324 -6.02 32.75 8.64
CA LYS A 324 -5.61 33.13 10.00
C LYS A 324 -4.39 34.05 10.03
N LYS A 325 -3.44 33.88 9.11
CA LYS A 325 -2.30 34.79 8.98
C LYS A 325 -2.72 36.18 8.46
N GLU A 326 -3.56 36.21 7.44
CA GLU A 326 -4.06 37.46 6.87
C GLU A 326 -4.86 38.28 7.91
N GLU A 327 -5.74 37.62 8.69
CA GLU A 327 -6.46 38.25 9.81
C GLU A 327 -5.51 38.80 10.89
N SER A 328 -4.41 38.10 11.19
CA SER A 328 -3.43 38.56 12.19
C SER A 328 -2.66 39.81 11.74
N TYR A 329 -2.52 40.04 10.44
CA TYR A 329 -1.90 41.28 9.90
C TYR A 329 -2.87 42.47 9.79
N MET A 330 -4.20 42.24 9.82
CA MET A 330 -5.19 43.32 9.81
C MET A 330 -5.49 43.88 11.20
N ILE A 331 -5.01 43.27 12.27
CA ILE A 331 -5.25 43.68 13.66
C ILE A 331 -4.07 44.51 14.21
N ILE A 332 -3.02 44.70 13.44
CA ILE A 332 -1.88 45.59 13.75
C ILE A 332 -2.00 46.90 12.97
#